data_49e2891fd351bc87675b24ddb95d6c81
#
_entry.id   49e2891fd351bc87675b24ddb95d6c81
#
_cell.length_a   1.000
_cell.length_b   1.000
_cell.length_c   1.000
_cell.angle_alpha   90.00
_cell.angle_beta   90.00
_cell.angle_gamma   90.00
#
_symmetry.space_group_name_H-M   'P 1'
#
loop_
_entity.id
_entity.type
_entity.pdbx_description
1 polymer ?
#
loop_
_entity_poly.entity_id
_entity_poly.type
_entity_poly.pdbx_seq_one_letter_code
_entity_poly.pdbx_strand_id
1 'polypeptide(L)'
;MRKKIIILMLIFTGNIFPQSLGGDILNESPLTPIPEEMTFEEYRDMNRRLTIGIALSSIPIPGLIHDYAGDKKTAKRIRRVALGSIGLIIAGAAMFDDKDGKWPESQYQVHTIEGEDDSEMRYEMIPTSMVGSDGDVTYDLKPMEKEYEGGGGGLLVMLGVGLLIADVIYDVYHGAKIIEEKRDAVRYKYGKQLNLSYAPEMNLRNNYAGVKMTYNF
;
A
#
# COMPACT_ATOMS: atom_id res chain seq x y z
N MET A 1 18.46 6.72 -3.35
CA MET A 1 17.23 5.92 -3.55
C MET A 1 16.33 5.86 -2.31
N ARG A 2 16.79 5.53 -1.09
CA ARG A 2 15.96 5.41 0.14
C ARG A 2 15.08 6.63 0.45
N LYS A 3 15.58 7.87 0.29
CA LYS A 3 14.81 9.09 0.57
C LYS A 3 13.64 9.30 -0.40
N LYS A 4 13.76 8.87 -1.67
CA LYS A 4 12.69 8.99 -2.68
C LYS A 4 11.54 8.01 -2.43
N ILE A 5 11.83 6.81 -1.90
CA ILE A 5 10.83 5.80 -1.55
C ILE A 5 10.00 6.25 -0.34
N ILE A 6 10.65 6.85 0.67
CA ILE A 6 9.94 7.39 1.86
C ILE A 6 9.01 8.53 1.48
N ILE A 7 9.43 9.43 0.58
CA ILE A 7 8.57 10.52 0.08
C ILE A 7 7.40 9.97 -0.72
N LEU A 8 7.63 8.95 -1.56
CA LEU A 8 6.55 8.29 -2.32
C LEU A 8 5.54 7.62 -1.39
N MET A 9 5.98 6.94 -0.32
CA MET A 9 5.09 6.38 0.70
C MET A 9 4.30 7.47 1.42
N LEU A 10 4.92 8.59 1.80
CA LEU A 10 4.24 9.72 2.44
C LEU A 10 3.21 10.39 1.52
N ILE A 11 3.49 10.52 0.22
CA ILE A 11 2.53 11.06 -0.76
C ILE A 11 1.36 10.10 -0.95
N PHE A 12 1.61 8.78 -0.97
CA PHE A 12 0.56 7.78 -1.10
C PHE A 12 -0.35 7.74 0.14
N THR A 13 0.22 7.84 1.35
CA THR A 13 -0.58 7.88 2.59
C THR A 13 -1.40 9.16 2.72
N GLY A 14 -0.91 10.31 2.24
CA GLY A 14 -1.62 11.58 2.28
C GLY A 14 -2.84 11.67 1.36
N ASN A 15 -2.90 10.86 0.29
CA ASN A 15 -4.00 10.90 -0.69
C ASN A 15 -5.00 9.73 -0.55
N ILE A 16 -4.71 8.72 0.27
CA ILE A 16 -5.59 7.56 0.47
C ILE A 16 -6.72 7.85 1.47
N PHE A 17 -6.66 8.99 2.18
CA PHE A 17 -7.79 9.43 2.97
C PHE A 17 -8.80 10.15 2.08
N PRO A 18 -9.78 9.44 1.48
CA PRO A 18 -10.84 10.13 0.76
C PRO A 18 -11.59 10.96 1.80
N GLN A 19 -11.70 12.23 1.52
CA GLN A 19 -12.62 13.14 2.22
C GLN A 19 -14.08 12.67 2.15
N SER A 20 -14.33 11.55 1.46
CA SER A 20 -15.61 10.87 1.31
C SER A 20 -15.84 9.73 2.32
N LEU A 21 -14.91 9.45 3.24
CA LEU A 21 -15.25 8.79 4.48
C LEU A 21 -16.05 9.79 5.31
N GLY A 22 -17.28 10.06 4.84
CA GLY A 22 -18.19 11.08 5.35
C GLY A 22 -18.76 10.79 6.73
N GLY A 23 -18.10 9.97 7.51
CA GLY A 23 -18.30 9.87 8.93
C GLY A 23 -17.67 11.09 9.59
N ASP A 24 -18.47 11.88 10.27
CA ASP A 24 -17.98 12.93 11.14
C ASP A 24 -17.03 12.31 12.17
N ILE A 25 -15.71 12.42 11.89
CA ILE A 25 -14.64 11.94 12.78
C ILE A 25 -14.80 12.53 14.18
N LEU A 26 -15.44 13.68 14.28
CA LEU A 26 -15.72 14.38 15.53
C LEU A 26 -16.93 13.83 16.27
N ASN A 27 -17.79 13.06 15.62
CA ASN A 27 -18.99 12.46 16.21
C ASN A 27 -18.80 10.98 16.63
N GLU A 28 -17.63 10.65 17.11
CA GLU A 28 -17.31 9.34 17.69
C GLU A 28 -17.77 9.22 19.17
N SER A 29 -18.57 10.17 19.66
CA SER A 29 -19.12 10.09 21.01
C SER A 29 -20.12 8.95 21.15
N PRO A 30 -20.05 8.19 22.25
CA PRO A 30 -21.02 7.11 22.50
C PRO A 30 -22.43 7.67 22.69
N LEU A 31 -23.44 6.87 22.36
CA LEU A 31 -24.83 7.20 22.67
C LEU A 31 -25.02 7.27 24.18
N THR A 32 -25.61 8.36 24.65
CA THR A 32 -25.98 8.56 26.06
C THR A 32 -27.43 9.01 26.16
N PRO A 33 -28.29 8.39 26.97
CA PRO A 33 -28.02 7.24 27.83
C PRO A 33 -27.81 5.93 27.04
N ILE A 34 -27.08 4.97 27.62
CA ILE A 34 -26.92 3.63 27.02
C ILE A 34 -28.24 2.88 27.19
N PRO A 35 -28.87 2.40 26.10
CA PRO A 35 -30.10 1.60 26.18
C PRO A 35 -29.84 0.30 26.97
N GLU A 36 -30.78 -0.04 27.86
CA GLU A 36 -30.67 -1.26 28.69
C GLU A 36 -30.66 -2.55 27.86
N GLU A 37 -31.27 -2.51 26.67
CA GLU A 37 -31.35 -3.64 25.75
C GLU A 37 -30.08 -3.85 24.92
N MET A 38 -29.08 -2.94 25.04
CA MET A 38 -27.87 -2.99 24.24
C MET A 38 -26.98 -4.13 24.71
N THR A 39 -26.61 -5.00 23.78
CA THR A 39 -25.64 -6.08 24.07
C THR A 39 -24.23 -5.54 24.22
N PHE A 40 -23.37 -6.26 24.92
CA PHE A 40 -21.96 -5.89 25.06
C PHE A 40 -21.23 -5.79 23.72
N GLU A 41 -21.58 -6.62 22.74
CA GLU A 41 -21.00 -6.55 21.39
C GLU A 41 -21.40 -5.27 20.67
N GLU A 42 -22.68 -4.90 20.72
CA GLU A 42 -23.16 -3.64 20.16
C GLU A 42 -22.55 -2.43 20.84
N TYR A 43 -22.40 -2.46 22.17
CA TYR A 43 -21.70 -1.41 22.90
C TYR A 43 -20.25 -1.26 22.43
N ARG A 44 -19.55 -2.38 22.23
CA ARG A 44 -18.18 -2.37 21.71
C ARG A 44 -18.12 -1.86 20.28
N ASP A 45 -19.05 -2.27 19.42
CA ASP A 45 -19.10 -1.83 18.02
C ASP A 45 -19.40 -0.33 17.92
N MET A 46 -20.28 0.19 18.77
CA MET A 46 -20.57 1.61 18.86
C MET A 46 -19.35 2.44 19.30
N ASN A 47 -18.51 1.89 20.18
CA ASN A 47 -17.33 2.58 20.71
C ASN A 47 -16.07 2.40 19.89
N ARG A 48 -16.11 1.68 18.76
CA ARG A 48 -14.96 1.58 17.87
C ARG A 48 -14.71 2.90 17.18
N ARG A 49 -13.48 3.38 17.32
CA ARG A 49 -13.05 4.63 16.71
C ARG A 49 -12.31 4.37 15.41
N LEU A 50 -12.73 5.06 14.35
CA LEU A 50 -12.07 4.97 13.05
C LEU A 50 -10.61 5.42 13.14
N THR A 51 -10.34 6.47 13.91
CA THR A 51 -8.98 7.00 14.15
C THR A 51 -8.05 5.95 14.75
N ILE A 52 -8.55 5.11 15.69
CA ILE A 52 -7.77 4.00 16.25
C ILE A 52 -7.54 2.91 15.18
N GLY A 53 -8.56 2.58 14.40
CA GLY A 53 -8.44 1.62 13.29
C GLY A 53 -7.36 2.05 12.30
N ILE A 54 -7.35 3.32 11.90
CA ILE A 54 -6.34 3.88 11.01
C ILE A 54 -4.96 3.88 11.66
N ALA A 55 -4.84 4.25 12.94
CA ALA A 55 -3.56 4.18 13.65
C ALA A 55 -3.00 2.76 13.70
N LEU A 56 -3.85 1.74 13.85
CA LEU A 56 -3.46 0.33 13.81
C LEU A 56 -2.94 -0.10 12.43
N SER A 57 -3.36 0.53 11.35
CA SER A 57 -2.84 0.25 10.00
C SER A 57 -1.37 0.62 9.83
N SER A 58 -0.83 1.50 10.68
CA SER A 58 0.59 1.83 10.69
C SER A 58 1.46 0.70 11.24
N ILE A 59 0.86 -0.28 11.89
CA ILE A 59 1.56 -1.45 12.42
C ILE A 59 1.59 -2.51 11.30
N PRO A 60 2.76 -3.05 10.92
CA PRO A 60 2.89 -3.98 9.80
C PRO A 60 2.40 -5.40 10.15
N ILE A 61 1.20 -5.51 10.71
CA ILE A 61 0.54 -6.77 11.01
C ILE A 61 -0.70 -6.89 10.13
N PRO A 62 -0.72 -7.79 9.14
CA PRO A 62 -1.85 -7.95 8.24
C PRO A 62 -3.14 -8.33 8.97
N GLY A 63 -4.25 -7.71 8.60
CA GLY A 63 -5.56 -8.00 9.17
C GLY A 63 -5.81 -7.37 10.55
N LEU A 64 -4.95 -6.48 11.03
CA LEU A 64 -5.08 -5.89 12.37
C LEU A 64 -6.32 -4.98 12.48
N ILE A 65 -6.64 -4.23 11.43
CA ILE A 65 -7.82 -3.38 11.40
C ILE A 65 -9.09 -4.23 11.44
N HIS A 66 -9.12 -5.34 10.68
CA HIS A 66 -10.25 -6.27 10.70
C HIS A 66 -10.43 -6.95 12.07
N ASP A 67 -9.32 -7.30 12.75
CA ASP A 67 -9.41 -7.80 14.12
C ASP A 67 -10.01 -6.75 15.07
N TYR A 68 -9.56 -5.50 14.95
CA TYR A 68 -10.10 -4.39 15.71
C TYR A 68 -11.58 -4.15 15.35
N ALA A 69 -11.96 -4.23 14.07
CA ALA A 69 -13.33 -4.15 13.60
C ALA A 69 -14.21 -5.36 14.04
N GLY A 70 -13.60 -6.40 14.65
CA GLY A 70 -14.28 -7.61 15.06
C GLY A 70 -14.63 -8.54 13.90
N ASP A 71 -14.04 -8.39 12.74
CA ASP A 71 -14.14 -9.30 11.61
C ASP A 71 -12.96 -10.27 11.57
N LYS A 72 -12.96 -11.19 12.53
CA LYS A 72 -11.91 -12.19 12.66
C LYS A 72 -11.77 -13.12 11.46
N LYS A 73 -12.86 -13.30 10.67
CA LYS A 73 -12.84 -14.18 9.50
C LYS A 73 -11.98 -13.56 8.39
N THR A 74 -12.24 -12.30 8.08
CA THR A 74 -11.48 -11.56 7.09
C THR A 74 -10.03 -11.33 7.56
N ALA A 75 -9.80 -10.99 8.83
CA ALA A 75 -8.45 -10.87 9.39
C ALA A 75 -7.60 -12.13 9.18
N LYS A 76 -8.18 -13.32 9.44
CA LYS A 76 -7.49 -14.60 9.17
C LYS A 76 -7.20 -14.83 7.70
N ARG A 77 -8.11 -14.41 6.79
CA ARG A 77 -7.91 -14.53 5.34
C ARG A 77 -6.74 -13.65 4.89
N ILE A 78 -6.73 -12.40 5.31
CA ILE A 78 -5.67 -11.43 5.01
C ILE A 78 -4.30 -11.98 5.45
N ARG A 79 -4.19 -12.49 6.68
CA ARG A 79 -2.94 -13.10 7.17
C ARG A 79 -2.47 -14.28 6.34
N ARG A 80 -3.39 -15.13 5.84
CA ARG A 80 -3.01 -16.25 4.97
C ARG A 80 -2.49 -15.76 3.63
N VAL A 81 -3.12 -14.74 3.05
CA VAL A 81 -2.66 -14.12 1.80
C VAL A 81 -1.28 -13.51 1.98
N ALA A 82 -1.08 -12.74 3.06
CA ALA A 82 0.21 -12.14 3.36
C ALA A 82 1.33 -13.18 3.56
N LEU A 83 1.05 -14.28 4.29
CA LEU A 83 2.01 -15.38 4.44
C LEU A 83 2.33 -16.06 3.10
N GLY A 84 1.31 -16.27 2.25
CA GLY A 84 1.51 -16.80 0.90
C GLY A 84 2.37 -15.87 0.04
N SER A 85 2.14 -14.57 0.12
CA SER A 85 2.90 -13.54 -0.60
C SER A 85 4.37 -13.51 -0.17
N ILE A 86 4.63 -13.62 1.14
CA ILE A 86 6.00 -13.74 1.68
C ILE A 86 6.65 -15.03 1.17
N GLY A 87 5.90 -16.14 1.15
CA GLY A 87 6.39 -17.40 0.59
C GLY A 87 6.78 -17.30 -0.89
N LEU A 88 5.99 -16.57 -1.69
CA LEU A 88 6.32 -16.29 -3.11
C LEU A 88 7.59 -15.45 -3.24
N ILE A 89 7.77 -14.44 -2.40
CA ILE A 89 8.99 -13.61 -2.41
C ILE A 89 10.21 -14.46 -2.07
N ILE A 90 10.13 -15.28 -1.03
CA ILE A 90 11.25 -16.16 -0.60
C ILE A 90 11.56 -17.19 -1.71
N ALA A 91 10.53 -17.84 -2.26
CA ALA A 91 10.71 -18.80 -3.35
C ALA A 91 11.31 -18.11 -4.58
N GLY A 92 10.80 -16.94 -4.95
CA GLY A 92 11.35 -16.16 -6.05
C GLY A 92 12.78 -15.74 -5.81
N ALA A 93 13.11 -15.28 -4.61
CA ALA A 93 14.48 -14.91 -4.24
C ALA A 93 15.44 -16.11 -4.30
N ALA A 94 14.98 -17.30 -3.88
CA ALA A 94 15.77 -18.53 -3.95
C ALA A 94 15.98 -19.03 -5.40
N MET A 95 15.14 -18.57 -6.33
CA MET A 95 15.26 -18.89 -7.77
C MET A 95 16.11 -17.86 -8.54
N PHE A 96 16.52 -16.78 -7.90
CA PHE A 96 17.59 -15.93 -8.42
C PHE A 96 18.87 -16.76 -8.36
N ASP A 97 19.19 -17.38 -9.46
CA ASP A 97 20.47 -18.03 -9.64
C ASP A 97 21.51 -16.91 -9.73
N ASP A 98 22.56 -16.97 -8.90
CA ASP A 98 23.76 -16.13 -9.00
C ASP A 98 24.58 -16.50 -10.27
N LYS A 99 23.90 -16.72 -11.39
CA LYS A 99 24.57 -16.87 -12.66
C LYS A 99 25.14 -15.49 -12.99
N ASP A 100 26.44 -15.44 -13.02
CA ASP A 100 27.18 -14.34 -13.62
C ASP A 100 26.52 -14.00 -14.96
N GLY A 101 25.95 -12.78 -15.04
CA GLY A 101 25.29 -12.34 -16.26
C GLY A 101 26.23 -12.57 -17.45
N LYS A 102 25.67 -12.97 -18.56
CA LYS A 102 26.45 -13.17 -19.80
C LYS A 102 26.76 -11.81 -20.41
N TRP A 103 27.99 -11.66 -20.84
CA TRP A 103 28.36 -10.50 -21.63
C TRP A 103 27.75 -10.64 -23.04
N PRO A 104 27.11 -9.60 -23.57
CA PRO A 104 26.57 -9.61 -24.92
C PRO A 104 27.70 -9.80 -25.94
N GLU A 105 27.40 -10.48 -27.05
CA GLU A 105 28.39 -10.60 -28.15
C GLU A 105 28.60 -9.24 -28.80
N SER A 106 29.87 -8.84 -28.94
CA SER A 106 30.24 -7.61 -29.61
C SER A 106 30.85 -7.87 -30.98
N GLN A 107 30.51 -7.02 -31.95
CA GLN A 107 31.15 -7.01 -33.28
C GLN A 107 32.49 -6.29 -33.30
N TYR A 108 32.81 -5.58 -32.20
CA TYR A 108 34.03 -4.79 -32.03
C TYR A 108 34.98 -5.49 -31.06
N GLN A 109 36.24 -5.01 -31.05
CA GLN A 109 37.18 -5.47 -30.04
C GLN A 109 36.70 -5.08 -28.65
N VAL A 110 36.81 -6.01 -27.69
CA VAL A 110 36.43 -5.79 -26.30
C VAL A 110 37.69 -5.59 -25.47
N HIS A 111 37.73 -4.48 -24.76
CA HIS A 111 38.76 -4.20 -23.77
C HIS A 111 38.21 -4.55 -22.38
N THR A 112 38.88 -5.47 -21.68
CA THR A 112 38.52 -5.92 -20.35
C THR A 112 39.42 -5.27 -19.32
N ILE A 113 38.83 -4.68 -18.30
CA ILE A 113 39.51 -4.12 -17.13
C ILE A 113 39.11 -4.96 -15.93
N GLU A 114 40.08 -5.60 -15.28
CA GLU A 114 39.90 -6.32 -14.02
C GLU A 114 39.97 -5.32 -12.86
N GLY A 115 38.93 -5.25 -12.04
CA GLY A 115 38.89 -4.45 -10.82
C GLY A 115 39.48 -5.20 -9.63
N GLU A 116 39.69 -4.50 -8.52
CA GLU A 116 40.32 -5.02 -7.29
C GLU A 116 39.50 -6.15 -6.60
N ASP A 117 38.20 -6.26 -6.87
CA ASP A 117 37.27 -7.19 -6.22
C ASP A 117 36.71 -8.26 -7.22
N ASP A 118 37.51 -8.80 -8.11
CA ASP A 118 37.06 -9.70 -9.19
C ASP A 118 35.95 -9.10 -10.08
N SER A 119 35.75 -7.78 -9.98
CA SER A 119 34.77 -7.07 -10.82
C SER A 119 35.35 -6.82 -12.19
N GLU A 120 34.86 -7.53 -13.16
CA GLU A 120 35.26 -7.39 -14.57
C GLU A 120 34.39 -6.32 -15.23
N MET A 121 35.01 -5.29 -15.81
CA MET A 121 34.34 -4.29 -16.66
C MET A 121 34.84 -4.46 -18.11
N ARG A 122 33.87 -4.54 -19.05
CA ARG A 122 34.15 -4.66 -20.46
C ARG A 122 33.70 -3.43 -21.23
N TYR A 123 34.50 -3.01 -22.18
CA TYR A 123 34.23 -1.88 -23.06
C TYR A 123 34.35 -2.31 -24.51
N GLU A 124 33.36 -1.95 -25.34
CA GLU A 124 33.46 -2.06 -26.80
C GLU A 124 34.35 -0.94 -27.31
N MET A 125 35.35 -1.29 -28.14
CA MET A 125 36.27 -0.34 -28.81
C MET A 125 35.71 0.00 -30.19
N ILE A 126 34.90 1.05 -30.27
CA ILE A 126 34.29 1.49 -31.53
C ILE A 126 35.28 2.42 -32.27
N PRO A 127 35.73 2.08 -33.47
CA PRO A 127 36.66 2.93 -34.21
C PRO A 127 35.91 4.20 -34.69
N THR A 128 36.45 5.37 -34.31
CA THR A 128 35.81 6.67 -34.62
C THR A 128 36.53 7.43 -35.74
N SER A 129 37.87 7.38 -35.80
CA SER A 129 38.63 8.07 -36.86
C SER A 129 40.03 7.49 -37.01
N MET A 130 40.57 7.60 -38.20
CA MET A 130 42.00 7.40 -38.44
C MET A 130 42.71 8.74 -38.29
N VAL A 131 43.66 8.82 -37.39
CA VAL A 131 44.46 10.04 -37.13
C VAL A 131 45.88 9.81 -37.59
N GLY A 132 46.34 10.62 -38.55
CA GLY A 132 47.74 10.65 -39.00
C GLY A 132 48.04 9.76 -40.20
N SER A 133 49.25 9.96 -40.78
CA SER A 133 49.78 9.18 -41.92
C SER A 133 50.18 7.77 -41.55
N ASP A 134 50.34 7.47 -40.27
CA ASP A 134 50.77 6.16 -39.74
C ASP A 134 49.63 5.20 -39.45
N GLY A 135 48.37 5.62 -39.70
CA GLY A 135 47.19 4.75 -39.58
C GLY A 135 46.71 4.49 -38.15
N ASP A 136 47.06 5.37 -37.20
CA ASP A 136 46.56 5.26 -35.83
C ASP A 136 45.03 5.42 -35.79
N VAL A 137 44.37 4.45 -35.20
CA VAL A 137 42.90 4.42 -35.04
C VAL A 137 42.54 4.88 -33.65
N THR A 138 41.71 5.89 -33.56
CA THR A 138 41.10 6.29 -32.28
C THR A 138 39.82 5.53 -32.04
N TYR A 139 39.65 5.08 -30.83
CA TYR A 139 38.47 4.28 -30.39
C TYR A 139 37.66 5.05 -29.37
N ASP A 140 36.36 4.96 -29.49
CA ASP A 140 35.42 5.33 -28.43
C ASP A 140 35.11 4.09 -27.57
N LEU A 141 35.27 4.22 -26.25
CA LEU A 141 35.07 3.13 -25.31
C LEU A 141 33.64 3.17 -24.79
N LYS A 142 32.79 2.28 -25.26
CA LYS A 142 31.42 2.15 -24.79
C LYS A 142 31.35 1.03 -23.74
N PRO A 143 30.87 1.33 -22.50
CA PRO A 143 30.75 0.32 -21.47
C PRO A 143 29.68 -0.73 -21.88
N MET A 144 30.05 -2.01 -21.69
CA MET A 144 29.13 -3.14 -21.87
C MET A 144 28.44 -3.44 -20.53
N GLU A 145 27.17 -3.77 -20.57
CA GLU A 145 26.42 -4.24 -19.40
C GLU A 145 26.15 -5.73 -19.55
N LYS A 146 26.33 -6.49 -18.47
CA LYS A 146 26.00 -7.93 -18.45
C LYS A 146 24.49 -8.11 -18.65
N GLU A 147 24.11 -8.98 -19.56
CA GLU A 147 22.73 -9.41 -19.74
C GLU A 147 22.42 -10.53 -18.75
N TYR A 148 21.43 -10.28 -17.89
CA TYR A 148 20.92 -11.28 -16.98
C TYR A 148 19.69 -11.94 -17.61
N GLU A 149 19.79 -13.23 -17.91
CA GLU A 149 18.61 -14.01 -18.30
C GLU A 149 17.62 -13.97 -17.11
N GLY A 150 16.53 -13.23 -17.26
CA GLY A 150 15.52 -13.07 -16.22
C GLY A 150 14.92 -14.43 -15.87
N GLY A 151 15.43 -15.06 -14.83
CA GLY A 151 14.89 -16.29 -14.28
C GLY A 151 13.46 -16.04 -13.75
N GLY A 152 12.59 -17.07 -13.79
CA GLY A 152 11.22 -17.00 -13.29
C GLY A 152 11.08 -16.50 -11.84
N GLY A 153 12.17 -16.42 -11.08
CA GLY A 153 12.25 -15.89 -9.75
C GLY A 153 11.81 -14.42 -9.63
N GLY A 154 12.17 -13.57 -10.60
CA GLY A 154 11.78 -12.16 -10.61
C GLY A 154 10.28 -11.98 -10.69
N LEU A 155 9.59 -12.79 -11.48
CA LEU A 155 8.14 -12.76 -11.60
C LEU A 155 7.46 -13.16 -10.29
N LEU A 156 7.96 -14.18 -9.60
CA LEU A 156 7.43 -14.60 -8.30
C LEU A 156 7.61 -13.51 -7.23
N VAL A 157 8.77 -12.84 -7.19
CA VAL A 157 9.01 -11.72 -6.29
C VAL A 157 8.04 -10.57 -6.60
N MET A 158 7.87 -10.20 -7.87
CA MET A 158 6.93 -9.15 -8.26
C MET A 158 5.48 -9.48 -7.87
N LEU A 159 5.04 -10.72 -8.09
CA LEU A 159 3.72 -11.19 -7.69
C LEU A 159 3.55 -11.15 -6.17
N GLY A 160 4.53 -11.62 -5.42
CA GLY A 160 4.49 -11.60 -3.96
C GLY A 160 4.41 -10.18 -3.40
N VAL A 161 5.22 -9.26 -3.91
CA VAL A 161 5.18 -7.84 -3.52
C VAL A 161 3.85 -7.20 -3.91
N GLY A 162 3.37 -7.44 -5.13
CA GLY A 162 2.09 -6.91 -5.61
C GLY A 162 0.92 -7.37 -4.73
N LEU A 163 0.87 -8.64 -4.36
CA LEU A 163 -0.14 -9.19 -3.47
C LEU A 163 -0.07 -8.59 -2.06
N LEU A 164 1.14 -8.37 -1.49
CA LEU A 164 1.27 -7.71 -0.19
C LEU A 164 0.75 -6.28 -0.22
N ILE A 165 1.07 -5.52 -1.27
CA ILE A 165 0.58 -4.14 -1.42
C ILE A 165 -0.95 -4.13 -1.53
N ALA A 166 -1.51 -5.00 -2.38
CA ALA A 166 -2.96 -5.11 -2.54
C ALA A 166 -3.66 -5.50 -1.23
N ASP A 167 -3.06 -6.42 -0.46
CA ASP A 167 -3.59 -6.88 0.81
C ASP A 167 -3.61 -5.77 1.86
N VAL A 168 -2.54 -4.96 1.95
CA VAL A 168 -2.49 -3.79 2.84
C VAL A 168 -3.53 -2.74 2.46
N ILE A 169 -3.67 -2.43 1.17
CA ILE A 169 -4.68 -1.47 0.70
C ILE A 169 -6.09 -1.97 1.04
N TYR A 170 -6.35 -3.26 0.80
CA TYR A 170 -7.63 -3.87 1.12
C TYR A 170 -7.91 -3.86 2.63
N ASP A 171 -6.91 -4.20 3.47
CA ASP A 171 -7.05 -4.22 4.93
C ASP A 171 -7.45 -2.83 5.45
N VAL A 172 -6.75 -1.78 5.00
CA VAL A 172 -7.05 -0.41 5.43
C VAL A 172 -8.43 0.04 4.97
N TYR A 173 -8.72 -0.06 3.68
CA TYR A 173 -9.96 0.47 3.11
C TYR A 173 -11.18 -0.30 3.60
N HIS A 174 -11.15 -1.63 3.50
CA HIS A 174 -12.29 -2.47 3.87
C HIS A 174 -12.47 -2.54 5.39
N GLY A 175 -11.37 -2.57 6.16
CA GLY A 175 -11.43 -2.55 7.61
C GLY A 175 -12.03 -1.25 8.17
N ALA A 176 -11.63 -0.10 7.60
CA ALA A 176 -12.22 1.19 7.94
C ALA A 176 -13.75 1.20 7.66
N LYS A 177 -14.14 0.73 6.49
CA LYS A 177 -15.56 0.62 6.10
C LYS A 177 -16.37 -0.26 7.07
N ILE A 178 -15.83 -1.40 7.48
CA ILE A 178 -16.50 -2.29 8.44
C ILE A 178 -16.68 -1.62 9.81
N ILE A 179 -15.68 -0.86 10.27
CA ILE A 179 -15.79 -0.11 11.53
C ILE A 179 -16.98 0.86 11.45
N GLU A 180 -17.09 1.63 10.37
CA GLU A 180 -18.17 2.57 10.15
C GLU A 180 -19.52 1.86 10.04
N GLU A 181 -19.63 0.85 9.20
CA GLU A 181 -20.89 0.10 9.00
C GLU A 181 -21.43 -0.49 10.31
N LYS A 182 -20.57 -1.09 11.12
CA LYS A 182 -21.00 -1.65 12.41
C LYS A 182 -21.42 -0.58 13.41
N ARG A 183 -20.65 0.49 13.50
CA ARG A 183 -20.96 1.64 14.36
C ARG A 183 -22.31 2.25 13.97
N ASP A 184 -22.49 2.50 12.69
CA ASP A 184 -23.66 3.16 12.17
C ASP A 184 -24.90 2.25 12.26
N ALA A 185 -24.73 0.94 12.08
CA ALA A 185 -25.82 -0.02 12.31
C ALA A 185 -26.35 0.01 13.74
N VAL A 186 -25.45 0.06 14.73
CA VAL A 186 -25.85 0.17 16.15
C VAL A 186 -26.50 1.53 16.42
N ARG A 187 -25.92 2.61 15.93
CA ARG A 187 -26.48 3.97 16.07
C ARG A 187 -27.86 4.07 15.43
N TYR A 188 -28.04 3.51 14.24
CA TYR A 188 -29.34 3.50 13.57
C TYR A 188 -30.39 2.69 14.34
N LYS A 189 -30.00 1.52 14.87
CA LYS A 189 -30.88 0.65 15.65
C LYS A 189 -31.44 1.37 16.88
N TYR A 190 -30.55 1.99 17.65
CA TYR A 190 -30.91 2.64 18.91
C TYR A 190 -31.34 4.13 18.74
N GLY A 191 -30.86 4.78 17.69
CA GLY A 191 -31.25 6.15 17.34
C GLY A 191 -32.77 6.27 17.03
N LYS A 192 -33.38 5.21 16.48
CA LYS A 192 -34.82 5.17 16.30
C LYS A 192 -35.60 5.15 17.63
N GLN A 193 -35.02 4.51 18.64
CA GLN A 193 -35.63 4.45 19.97
C GLN A 193 -35.51 5.78 20.70
N LEU A 194 -34.49 6.58 20.37
CA LEU A 194 -34.27 7.89 20.98
C LEU A 194 -35.01 9.04 20.29
N ASN A 195 -35.99 8.76 19.39
CA ASN A 195 -36.77 9.78 18.66
C ASN A 195 -35.91 10.87 17.98
N LEU A 196 -34.76 10.48 17.46
CA LEU A 196 -33.95 11.37 16.66
C LEU A 196 -34.61 11.57 15.28
N SER A 197 -35.05 12.77 14.98
CA SER A 197 -35.52 13.13 13.64
C SER A 197 -34.49 14.01 12.93
N TYR A 198 -34.16 13.64 11.69
CA TYR A 198 -33.34 14.43 10.80
C TYR A 198 -34.24 15.06 9.73
N ALA A 199 -34.14 16.36 9.56
CA ALA A 199 -34.83 17.07 8.49
C ALA A 199 -33.81 17.92 7.72
N PRO A 200 -33.74 17.80 6.40
CA PRO A 200 -32.99 18.76 5.63
C PRO A 200 -33.60 20.15 5.78
N GLU A 201 -32.80 21.14 6.13
CA GLU A 201 -33.19 22.52 6.23
C GLU A 201 -32.51 23.31 5.14
N MET A 202 -33.31 23.92 4.25
CA MET A 202 -32.78 24.76 3.21
C MET A 202 -33.42 26.15 3.29
N ASN A 203 -32.63 27.16 3.48
CA ASN A 203 -33.10 28.54 3.48
C ASN A 203 -32.46 29.29 2.32
N LEU A 204 -33.16 29.34 1.21
CA LEU A 204 -32.69 30.00 -0.02
C LEU A 204 -32.47 31.51 0.13
N ARG A 205 -33.14 32.13 1.10
CA ARG A 205 -33.03 33.58 1.34
C ARG A 205 -31.71 33.95 2.00
N ASN A 206 -31.14 33.04 2.78
CA ASN A 206 -29.90 33.23 3.54
C ASN A 206 -28.75 32.39 2.99
N ASN A 207 -28.91 31.77 1.84
CA ASN A 207 -27.94 30.84 1.25
C ASN A 207 -27.45 29.77 2.23
N TYR A 208 -28.36 29.27 3.07
CA TYR A 208 -28.08 28.26 4.06
C TYR A 208 -28.68 26.91 3.64
N ALA A 209 -27.85 25.89 3.63
CA ALA A 209 -28.28 24.49 3.50
C ALA A 209 -27.65 23.68 4.62
N GLY A 210 -28.46 22.97 5.38
CA GLY A 210 -28.02 22.19 6.52
C GLY A 210 -28.97 21.05 6.83
N VAL A 211 -28.64 20.30 7.88
CA VAL A 211 -29.50 19.25 8.41
C VAL A 211 -29.89 19.66 9.84
N LYS A 212 -31.19 19.82 10.07
CA LYS A 212 -31.72 20.04 11.39
C LYS A 212 -31.89 18.70 12.10
N MET A 213 -31.26 18.57 13.23
CA MET A 213 -31.39 17.41 14.11
C MET A 213 -32.24 17.81 15.29
N THR A 214 -33.40 17.14 15.45
CA THR A 214 -34.28 17.38 16.58
C THR A 214 -34.26 16.15 17.47
N TYR A 215 -33.94 16.35 18.71
CA TYR A 215 -33.98 15.33 19.76
C TYR A 215 -35.10 15.68 20.70
N ASN A 216 -36.10 14.77 20.82
CA ASN A 216 -37.17 14.90 21.77
C ASN A 216 -36.87 14.04 22.99
N PHE A 217 -36.65 14.68 24.13
CA PHE A 217 -36.48 14.04 25.42
C PHE A 217 -37.78 13.45 25.97
#